data_63d65af11a198543797975834798f29a
#
_entry.id   63d65af11a198543797975834798f29a
#
_cell.length_a   1.000
_cell.length_b   1.000
_cell.length_c   1.000
_cell.angle_alpha   90.00
_cell.angle_beta   90.00
_cell.angle_gamma   90.00
#
_symmetry.space_group_name_H-M   'P 1'
#
loop_
_entity.id
_entity.type
_entity.pdbx_description
1 polymer ?
#
loop_
_entity_poly.entity_id
_entity_poly.type
_entity_poly.pdbx_seq_one_letter_code
_entity_poly.pdbx_strand_id
1 'polypeptide(L)'
;MAAHAHTTIPPWTWIFPLAGAAFLAAKAVGLVGAETVAGVAAAALLLGACVFASVHHAELLAVKLGEPYGAVLLAVAITVIEVGLIASIMFSGAPGAETVARDTVFSAAMIVLNGVVGLCLVLGGRRHFEQSFRGEGASAALAVLGTLAVVALILPNFTRATDGPSFAPVQLAAVGIASLALWA
;
A
#
# COMPACT_ATOMS: atom_id res chain seq x y z
N MET A 1 17.13 16.94 -27.05
CA MET A 1 16.88 15.73 -27.87
C MET A 1 16.50 14.62 -26.90
N ALA A 2 15.22 14.43 -26.63
CA ALA A 2 14.73 13.36 -25.77
C ALA A 2 14.72 12.08 -26.61
N ALA A 3 15.58 11.13 -26.26
CA ALA A 3 15.56 9.81 -26.85
C ALA A 3 14.23 9.15 -26.43
N HIS A 4 13.33 8.97 -27.39
CA HIS A 4 12.19 8.09 -27.26
C HIS A 4 12.72 6.67 -27.01
N ALA A 5 12.93 6.31 -25.76
CA ALA A 5 13.10 4.93 -25.39
C ALA A 5 11.82 4.21 -25.76
N HIS A 6 11.87 3.41 -26.82
CA HIS A 6 10.84 2.43 -27.12
C HIS A 6 10.76 1.46 -25.95
N THR A 7 9.92 1.76 -24.98
CA THR A 7 9.63 0.87 -23.86
C THR A 7 8.78 -0.28 -24.40
N THR A 8 9.45 -1.30 -24.92
CA THR A 8 8.79 -2.57 -25.23
C THR A 8 8.34 -3.17 -23.90
N ILE A 9 7.05 -3.35 -23.74
CA ILE A 9 6.48 -4.00 -22.54
C ILE A 9 6.93 -5.46 -22.55
N PRO A 10 7.73 -5.91 -21.58
CA PRO A 10 8.23 -7.26 -21.57
C PRO A 10 7.09 -8.26 -21.33
N PRO A 11 7.09 -9.43 -21.97
CA PRO A 11 5.96 -10.37 -21.91
C PRO A 11 5.66 -10.90 -20.51
N TRP A 12 6.63 -10.96 -19.60
CA TRP A 12 6.44 -11.43 -18.23
C TRP A 12 5.43 -10.56 -17.45
N THR A 13 5.28 -9.28 -17.80
CA THR A 13 4.35 -8.36 -17.14
C THR A 13 2.89 -8.71 -17.38
N TRP A 14 2.59 -9.47 -18.43
CA TRP A 14 1.26 -10.03 -18.72
C TRP A 14 1.12 -11.49 -18.26
N ILE A 15 2.22 -12.26 -18.34
CA ILE A 15 2.22 -13.67 -17.95
C ILE A 15 1.89 -13.84 -16.48
N PHE A 16 2.49 -13.03 -15.58
CA PHE A 16 2.28 -13.17 -14.15
C PHE A 16 0.85 -12.86 -13.70
N PRO A 17 0.19 -11.77 -14.12
CA PRO A 17 -1.21 -11.54 -13.79
C PRO A 17 -2.15 -12.62 -14.36
N LEU A 18 -1.89 -13.10 -15.57
CA LEU A 18 -2.68 -14.19 -16.17
C LEU A 18 -2.48 -15.51 -15.42
N ALA A 19 -1.26 -15.84 -15.02
CA ALA A 19 -0.97 -17.03 -14.20
C ALA A 19 -1.63 -16.92 -12.81
N GLY A 20 -1.61 -15.75 -12.20
CA GLY A 20 -2.31 -15.47 -10.95
C GLY A 20 -3.83 -15.66 -11.08
N ALA A 21 -4.43 -15.12 -12.13
CA ALA A 21 -5.85 -15.27 -12.41
C ALA A 21 -6.22 -16.76 -12.69
N ALA A 22 -5.39 -17.48 -13.44
CA ALA A 22 -5.58 -18.90 -13.71
C ALA A 22 -5.48 -19.74 -12.42
N PHE A 23 -4.52 -19.40 -11.53
CA PHE A 23 -4.38 -20.04 -10.23
C PHE A 23 -5.62 -19.83 -9.34
N LEU A 24 -6.13 -18.59 -9.29
CA LEU A 24 -7.34 -18.26 -8.54
C LEU A 24 -8.57 -18.98 -9.10
N ALA A 25 -8.70 -19.07 -10.43
CA ALA A 25 -9.76 -19.83 -11.08
C ALA A 25 -9.66 -21.32 -10.76
N ALA A 26 -8.47 -21.92 -10.83
CA ALA A 26 -8.23 -23.33 -10.48
C ALA A 26 -8.56 -23.61 -9.00
N LYS A 27 -8.26 -22.67 -8.10
CA LYS A 27 -8.66 -22.75 -6.70
C LYS A 27 -10.19 -22.69 -6.53
N ALA A 28 -10.86 -21.79 -7.24
CA ALA A 28 -12.31 -21.63 -7.17
C ALA A 28 -13.08 -22.87 -7.62
N VAL A 29 -12.55 -23.64 -8.60
CA VAL A 29 -13.10 -24.92 -9.07
C VAL A 29 -12.59 -26.11 -8.26
N GLY A 30 -11.81 -25.92 -7.20
CA GLY A 30 -11.34 -27.00 -6.33
C GLY A 30 -10.21 -27.88 -6.91
N LEU A 31 -9.59 -27.47 -8.02
CA LEU A 31 -8.48 -28.20 -8.64
C LEU A 31 -7.16 -28.07 -7.86
N VAL A 32 -7.02 -27.02 -7.05
CA VAL A 32 -5.83 -26.75 -6.24
C VAL A 32 -6.23 -26.68 -4.78
N GLY A 33 -5.68 -27.57 -3.96
CA GLY A 33 -5.81 -27.55 -2.50
C GLY A 33 -5.00 -26.37 -1.95
N ALA A 34 -5.65 -25.24 -1.75
CA ALA A 34 -5.01 -24.02 -1.28
C ALA A 34 -4.52 -24.09 0.17
N GLU A 35 -4.91 -25.11 0.91
CA GLU A 35 -4.51 -25.34 2.31
C GLU A 35 -3.23 -26.15 2.43
N THR A 36 -2.69 -26.64 1.33
CA THR A 36 -1.39 -27.33 1.33
C THR A 36 -0.27 -26.31 1.37
N VAL A 37 0.85 -26.66 2.05
CA VAL A 37 2.05 -25.82 2.10
C VAL A 37 2.52 -25.43 0.69
N ALA A 38 2.45 -26.34 -0.26
CA ALA A 38 2.78 -26.07 -1.66
C ALA A 38 1.81 -25.07 -2.31
N GLY A 39 0.51 -25.18 -2.04
CA GLY A 39 -0.50 -24.23 -2.55
C GLY A 39 -0.30 -22.81 -1.98
N VAL A 40 -0.03 -22.70 -0.68
CA VAL A 40 0.27 -21.42 -0.04
C VAL A 40 1.57 -20.82 -0.60
N ALA A 41 2.62 -21.60 -0.76
CA ALA A 41 3.89 -21.14 -1.33
C ALA A 41 3.71 -20.67 -2.78
N ALA A 42 2.97 -21.43 -3.61
CA ALA A 42 2.67 -21.04 -4.98
C ALA A 42 1.85 -19.73 -5.04
N ALA A 43 0.85 -19.59 -4.19
CA ALA A 43 0.07 -18.35 -4.07
C ALA A 43 0.94 -17.16 -3.70
N ALA A 44 1.82 -17.30 -2.72
CA ALA A 44 2.73 -16.23 -2.27
C ALA A 44 3.70 -15.82 -3.40
N LEU A 45 4.29 -16.76 -4.10
CA LEU A 45 5.19 -16.50 -5.23
C LEU A 45 4.48 -15.80 -6.38
N LEU A 46 3.27 -16.28 -6.75
CA LEU A 46 2.47 -15.67 -7.80
C LEU A 46 2.02 -14.24 -7.40
N LEU A 47 1.62 -14.06 -6.14
CA LEU A 47 1.27 -12.73 -5.63
C LEU A 47 2.46 -11.78 -5.75
N GLY A 48 3.64 -12.19 -5.29
CA GLY A 48 4.87 -11.40 -5.43
C GLY A 48 5.16 -11.05 -6.90
N ALA A 49 5.07 -12.03 -7.80
CA ALA A 49 5.28 -11.81 -9.23
C ALA A 49 4.25 -10.84 -9.84
N CYS A 50 2.98 -10.93 -9.43
CA CYS A 50 1.92 -10.00 -9.84
C CYS A 50 2.19 -8.57 -9.33
N VAL A 51 2.68 -8.41 -8.10
CA VAL A 51 3.06 -7.10 -7.55
C VAL A 51 4.17 -6.47 -8.40
N PHE A 52 5.23 -7.21 -8.72
CA PHE A 52 6.31 -6.70 -9.59
C PHE A 52 5.81 -6.30 -10.98
N ALA A 53 4.90 -7.10 -11.57
CA ALA A 53 4.28 -6.75 -12.85
C ALA A 53 3.45 -5.48 -12.76
N SER A 54 2.67 -5.31 -11.68
CA SER A 54 1.85 -4.12 -11.45
C SER A 54 2.69 -2.86 -11.25
N VAL A 55 3.77 -2.95 -10.47
CA VAL A 55 4.71 -1.84 -10.28
C VAL A 55 5.32 -1.42 -11.61
N HIS A 56 5.77 -2.36 -12.43
CA HIS A 56 6.33 -2.05 -13.75
C HIS A 56 5.34 -1.34 -14.67
N HIS A 57 4.08 -1.78 -14.70
CA HIS A 57 3.03 -1.08 -15.47
C HIS A 57 2.75 0.32 -14.93
N ALA A 58 2.72 0.49 -13.61
CA ALA A 58 2.51 1.78 -12.98
C ALA A 58 3.65 2.76 -13.27
N GLU A 59 4.91 2.29 -13.25
CA GLU A 59 6.08 3.09 -13.63
C GLU A 59 6.02 3.54 -15.09
N LEU A 60 5.64 2.65 -16.00
CA LEU A 60 5.48 3.00 -17.42
C LEU A 60 4.39 4.06 -17.63
N LEU A 61 3.28 3.96 -16.92
CA LEU A 61 2.21 4.95 -16.96
C LEU A 61 2.66 6.29 -16.36
N ALA A 62 3.38 6.25 -15.23
CA ALA A 62 3.91 7.45 -14.59
C ALA A 62 4.87 8.20 -15.52
N VAL A 63 5.78 7.48 -16.19
CA VAL A 63 6.71 8.08 -17.17
C VAL A 63 5.97 8.69 -18.37
N LYS A 64 4.91 8.03 -18.86
CA LYS A 64 4.12 8.53 -19.98
C LYS A 64 3.32 9.79 -19.66
N LEU A 65 2.81 9.89 -18.43
CA LEU A 65 2.03 11.05 -17.97
C LEU A 65 2.92 12.24 -17.59
N GLY A 66 4.18 11.94 -17.20
CA GLY A 66 5.11 12.95 -16.70
C GLY A 66 4.75 13.46 -15.30
N GLU A 67 5.66 14.24 -14.72
CA GLU A 67 5.43 14.86 -13.41
C GLU A 67 4.54 16.12 -13.54
N PRO A 68 3.65 16.40 -12.57
CA PRO A 68 3.39 15.62 -11.33
C PRO A 68 2.35 14.49 -11.47
N TYR A 69 1.68 14.38 -12.62
CA TYR A 69 0.52 13.50 -12.80
C TYR A 69 0.86 12.01 -12.66
N GLY A 70 2.07 11.61 -13.05
CA GLY A 70 2.52 10.23 -12.88
C GLY A 70 2.61 9.81 -11.42
N ALA A 71 3.16 10.66 -10.57
CA ALA A 71 3.26 10.40 -9.13
C ALA A 71 1.88 10.32 -8.46
N VAL A 72 0.97 11.23 -8.83
CA VAL A 72 -0.41 11.23 -8.32
C VAL A 72 -1.15 9.97 -8.75
N LEU A 73 -1.05 9.58 -10.02
CA LEU A 73 -1.68 8.34 -10.50
C LEU A 73 -1.19 7.12 -9.73
N LEU A 74 0.13 7.03 -9.52
CA LEU A 74 0.74 5.91 -8.79
C LEU A 74 0.24 5.86 -7.34
N ALA A 75 0.22 7.01 -6.65
CA ALA A 75 -0.28 7.10 -5.29
C ALA A 75 -1.75 6.69 -5.18
N VAL A 76 -2.61 7.18 -6.09
CA VAL A 76 -4.04 6.81 -6.13
C VAL A 76 -4.21 5.32 -6.40
N ALA A 77 -3.48 4.75 -7.36
CA ALA A 77 -3.57 3.33 -7.69
C ALA A 77 -3.20 2.43 -6.50
N ILE A 78 -2.10 2.76 -5.80
CA ILE A 78 -1.68 2.03 -4.59
C ILE A 78 -2.76 2.14 -3.51
N THR A 79 -3.24 3.34 -3.23
CA THR A 79 -4.29 3.58 -2.22
C THR A 79 -5.57 2.78 -2.52
N VAL A 80 -6.00 2.73 -3.78
CA VAL A 80 -7.19 1.95 -4.18
C VAL A 80 -6.99 0.45 -3.94
N ILE A 81 -5.79 -0.07 -4.24
CA ILE A 81 -5.47 -1.48 -4.00
C ILE A 81 -5.45 -1.77 -2.49
N GLU A 82 -4.80 -0.94 -1.68
CA GLU A 82 -4.73 -1.10 -0.22
C GLU A 82 -6.12 -1.06 0.42
N VAL A 83 -6.91 -0.04 0.11
CA VAL A 83 -8.29 0.08 0.62
C VAL A 83 -9.16 -1.09 0.16
N GLY A 84 -9.01 -1.52 -1.09
CA GLY A 84 -9.72 -2.68 -1.64
C GLY A 84 -9.39 -3.99 -0.90
N LEU A 85 -8.12 -4.22 -0.58
CA LEU A 85 -7.69 -5.39 0.21
C LEU A 85 -8.24 -5.35 1.64
N ILE A 86 -8.12 -4.21 2.32
CA ILE A 86 -8.65 -4.03 3.68
C ILE A 86 -10.17 -4.27 3.70
N ALA A 87 -10.90 -3.63 2.78
CA ALA A 87 -12.35 -3.78 2.66
C ALA A 87 -12.73 -5.24 2.38
N SER A 88 -12.01 -5.94 1.48
CA SER A 88 -12.26 -7.34 1.16
C SER A 88 -12.12 -8.24 2.40
N ILE A 89 -11.10 -8.01 3.24
CA ILE A 89 -10.91 -8.77 4.48
C ILE A 89 -12.01 -8.42 5.48
N MET A 90 -12.34 -7.15 5.67
CA MET A 90 -13.40 -6.73 6.59
C MET A 90 -14.76 -7.32 6.22
N PHE A 91 -15.09 -7.38 4.94
CA PHE A 91 -16.34 -7.98 4.46
C PHE A 91 -16.33 -9.52 4.45
N SER A 92 -15.20 -10.16 4.63
CA SER A 92 -15.13 -11.63 4.68
C SER A 92 -15.79 -12.23 5.93
N GLY A 93 -16.03 -11.42 6.97
CA GLY A 93 -16.56 -11.87 8.26
C GLY A 93 -15.62 -12.80 9.04
N ALA A 94 -14.33 -12.83 8.68
CA ALA A 94 -13.35 -13.61 9.40
C ALA A 94 -13.15 -13.09 10.83
N PRO A 95 -12.83 -13.95 11.82
CA PRO A 95 -12.50 -13.51 13.18
C PRO A 95 -11.36 -12.48 13.16
N GLY A 96 -11.54 -11.35 13.82
CA GLY A 96 -10.56 -10.25 13.87
C GLY A 96 -10.59 -9.30 12.66
N ALA A 97 -11.51 -9.48 11.71
CA ALA A 97 -11.64 -8.61 10.54
C ALA A 97 -11.88 -7.14 10.92
N GLU A 98 -12.51 -6.88 12.05
CA GLU A 98 -12.81 -5.55 12.58
C GLU A 98 -11.55 -4.75 12.96
N THR A 99 -10.44 -5.40 13.30
CA THR A 99 -9.18 -4.72 13.66
C THR A 99 -8.23 -4.54 12.49
N VAL A 100 -8.48 -5.24 11.37
CA VAL A 100 -7.54 -5.30 10.22
C VAL A 100 -7.19 -3.92 9.68
N ALA A 101 -8.15 -3.02 9.56
CA ALA A 101 -7.88 -1.67 9.04
C ALA A 101 -6.85 -0.93 9.90
N ARG A 102 -7.04 -0.92 11.23
CA ARG A 102 -6.13 -0.29 12.17
C ARG A 102 -4.75 -0.97 12.16
N ASP A 103 -4.74 -2.29 12.25
CA ASP A 103 -3.51 -3.06 12.37
C ASP A 103 -2.69 -2.99 11.08
N THR A 104 -3.33 -2.92 9.90
CA THR A 104 -2.67 -2.69 8.61
C THR A 104 -2.01 -1.32 8.55
N VAL A 105 -2.69 -0.26 8.97
CA VAL A 105 -2.13 1.10 8.99
C VAL A 105 -0.92 1.19 9.92
N PHE A 106 -0.99 0.61 11.12
CA PHE A 106 0.17 0.55 12.03
C PHE A 106 1.33 -0.24 11.44
N SER A 107 1.05 -1.39 10.83
CA SER A 107 2.06 -2.22 10.19
C SER A 107 2.72 -1.50 9.02
N ALA A 108 1.94 -0.83 8.16
CA ALA A 108 2.46 -0.05 7.05
C ALA A 108 3.38 1.08 7.53
N ALA A 109 2.96 1.84 8.56
CA ALA A 109 3.78 2.88 9.15
C ALA A 109 5.11 2.32 9.71
N MET A 110 5.07 1.20 10.43
CA MET A 110 6.27 0.54 10.93
C MET A 110 7.19 0.05 9.81
N ILE A 111 6.65 -0.55 8.76
CA ILE A 111 7.42 -1.02 7.60
C ILE A 111 8.10 0.15 6.89
N VAL A 112 7.38 1.25 6.66
CA VAL A 112 7.94 2.41 5.97
C VAL A 112 9.01 3.09 6.82
N LEU A 113 8.70 3.42 8.06
CA LEU A 113 9.59 4.20 8.92
C LEU A 113 10.84 3.41 9.37
N ASN A 114 10.71 2.12 9.62
CA ASN A 114 11.85 1.30 10.08
C ASN A 114 12.45 0.45 8.94
N GLY A 115 11.61 -0.23 8.16
CA GLY A 115 12.05 -1.14 7.11
C GLY A 115 12.63 -0.38 5.92
N VAL A 116 11.80 0.45 5.26
CA VAL A 116 12.20 1.12 4.02
C VAL A 116 13.27 2.17 4.29
N VAL A 117 13.07 3.05 5.27
CA VAL A 117 14.06 4.08 5.63
C VAL A 117 15.35 3.42 6.11
N GLY A 118 15.27 2.40 6.97
CA GLY A 118 16.44 1.67 7.44
C GLY A 118 17.22 1.00 6.30
N LEU A 119 16.51 0.37 5.36
CA LEU A 119 17.12 -0.24 4.17
C LEU A 119 17.80 0.81 3.29
N CYS A 120 17.15 1.95 3.06
CA CYS A 120 17.73 3.06 2.30
C CYS A 120 19.01 3.58 2.95
N LEU A 121 19.02 3.74 4.28
CA LEU A 121 20.20 4.17 5.02
C LEU A 121 21.34 3.16 4.93
N VAL A 122 21.05 1.86 5.07
CA VAL A 122 22.07 0.80 4.95
C VAL A 122 22.65 0.74 3.53
N LEU A 123 21.79 0.68 2.51
CA LEU A 123 22.24 0.59 1.12
C LEU A 123 22.98 1.86 0.68
N GLY A 124 22.49 3.03 1.04
CA GLY A 124 23.09 4.30 0.71
C GLY A 124 24.40 4.50 1.47
N GLY A 125 24.48 4.18 2.77
CA GLY A 125 25.70 4.26 3.57
C GLY A 125 26.81 3.33 3.07
N ARG A 126 26.45 2.15 2.56
CA ARG A 126 27.43 1.22 1.93
C ARG A 126 28.01 1.79 0.63
N ARG A 127 27.29 2.66 -0.06
CA ARG A 127 27.71 3.21 -1.36
C ARG A 127 28.37 4.60 -1.25
N HIS A 128 27.92 5.43 -0.30
CA HIS A 128 28.27 6.86 -0.25
C HIS A 128 28.87 7.32 1.07
N PHE A 129 29.07 6.43 2.07
CA PHE A 129 29.56 6.69 3.41
C PHE A 129 28.77 7.75 4.19
N GLU A 130 28.41 8.87 3.56
CA GLU A 130 27.57 9.93 4.13
C GLU A 130 26.32 10.12 3.27
N GLN A 131 25.19 10.34 3.93
CA GLN A 131 23.90 10.61 3.29
C GLN A 131 23.34 11.90 3.86
N SER A 132 22.89 12.78 2.98
CA SER A 132 22.17 13.98 3.35
C SER A 132 20.69 13.84 2.97
N PHE A 133 19.80 14.34 3.81
CA PHE A 133 18.37 14.44 3.53
C PHE A 133 17.88 15.87 3.72
N ARG A 134 16.80 16.21 3.02
CA ARG A 134 16.18 17.52 3.15
C ARG A 134 15.32 17.53 4.40
N GLY A 135 15.79 18.23 5.44
CA GLY A 135 15.11 18.30 6.74
C GLY A 135 13.71 18.91 6.64
N GLU A 136 13.50 19.89 5.77
CA GLU A 136 12.19 20.52 5.55
C GLU A 136 11.15 19.52 5.03
N GLY A 137 11.51 18.74 3.99
CA GLY A 137 10.61 17.72 3.43
C GLY A 137 10.31 16.60 4.42
N ALA A 138 11.32 16.12 5.15
CA ALA A 138 11.14 15.09 6.17
C ALA A 138 10.24 15.59 7.32
N SER A 139 10.42 16.84 7.78
CA SER A 139 9.60 17.45 8.84
C SER A 139 8.15 17.62 8.39
N ALA A 140 7.91 18.08 7.16
CA ALA A 140 6.56 18.22 6.62
C ALA A 140 5.86 16.87 6.53
N ALA A 141 6.52 15.84 5.97
CA ALA A 141 5.96 14.50 5.86
C ALA A 141 5.64 13.89 7.23
N LEU A 142 6.54 14.03 8.21
CA LEU A 142 6.33 13.54 9.57
C LEU A 142 5.21 14.30 10.30
N ALA A 143 5.06 15.60 10.06
CA ALA A 143 3.98 16.39 10.64
C ALA A 143 2.61 15.92 10.12
N VAL A 144 2.47 15.68 8.81
CA VAL A 144 1.24 15.15 8.22
C VAL A 144 0.96 13.74 8.74
N LEU A 145 1.95 12.84 8.68
CA LEU A 145 1.80 11.46 9.16
C LEU A 145 1.44 11.42 10.65
N GLY A 146 2.13 12.21 11.48
CA GLY A 146 1.86 12.30 12.92
C GLY A 146 0.46 12.83 13.21
N THR A 147 0.01 13.86 12.50
CA THR A 147 -1.34 14.40 12.64
C THR A 147 -2.39 13.36 12.26
N LEU A 148 -2.23 12.68 11.12
CA LEU A 148 -3.13 11.62 10.67
C LEU A 148 -3.18 10.46 11.67
N ALA A 149 -2.01 10.02 12.18
CA ALA A 149 -1.93 8.95 13.16
C ALA A 149 -2.66 9.32 14.47
N VAL A 150 -2.45 10.53 14.98
CA VAL A 150 -3.13 11.00 16.20
C VAL A 150 -4.63 11.07 15.99
N VAL A 151 -5.07 11.71 14.91
CA VAL A 151 -6.49 11.93 14.64
C VAL A 151 -7.23 10.64 14.31
N ALA A 152 -6.63 9.75 13.51
CA ALA A 152 -7.29 8.54 13.07
C ALA A 152 -7.18 7.36 14.06
N LEU A 153 -6.04 7.23 14.76
CA LEU A 153 -5.74 6.04 15.56
C LEU A 153 -5.77 6.28 17.07
N ILE A 154 -5.40 7.49 17.52
CA ILE A 154 -5.32 7.79 18.95
C ILE A 154 -6.58 8.47 19.47
N LEU A 155 -7.08 9.48 18.77
CA LEU A 155 -8.24 10.26 19.19
C LEU A 155 -9.51 9.42 19.46
N PRO A 156 -9.81 8.33 18.71
CA PRO A 156 -10.99 7.50 19.01
C PRO A 156 -11.01 6.95 20.43
N ASN A 157 -9.85 6.68 21.03
CA ASN A 157 -9.75 6.14 22.39
C ASN A 157 -10.17 7.16 23.48
N PHE A 158 -10.24 8.43 23.14
CA PHE A 158 -10.57 9.53 24.06
C PHE A 158 -11.96 10.14 23.79
N THR A 159 -12.64 9.71 22.74
CA THR A 159 -14.01 10.16 22.45
C THR A 159 -15.00 9.41 23.32
N ARG A 160 -16.08 10.10 23.72
CA ARG A 160 -17.15 9.57 24.58
C ARG A 160 -18.51 9.52 23.88
N ALA A 161 -18.53 9.75 22.58
CA ALA A 161 -19.78 9.81 21.81
C ALA A 161 -20.32 8.42 21.45
N THR A 162 -19.47 7.41 21.51
CA THR A 162 -19.79 5.99 21.26
C THR A 162 -19.08 5.12 22.28
N ASP A 163 -19.61 3.94 22.54
CA ASP A 163 -18.97 2.95 23.39
C ASP A 163 -17.75 2.35 22.66
N GLY A 164 -16.60 2.32 23.36
CA GLY A 164 -15.36 1.80 22.80
C GLY A 164 -14.53 2.83 22.01
N PRO A 165 -13.39 2.42 21.42
CA PRO A 165 -12.47 3.30 20.70
C PRO A 165 -12.95 3.54 19.26
N SER A 166 -14.11 4.18 19.12
CA SER A 166 -14.75 4.44 17.85
C SER A 166 -15.28 5.86 17.73
N PHE A 167 -15.44 6.35 16.52
CA PHE A 167 -16.05 7.65 16.24
C PHE A 167 -17.56 7.52 16.00
N ALA A 168 -18.32 8.48 16.49
CA ALA A 168 -19.69 8.68 16.03
C ALA A 168 -19.69 9.05 14.51
N PRO A 169 -20.77 8.78 13.76
CA PRO A 169 -20.80 9.01 12.31
C PRO A 169 -20.39 10.43 11.88
N VAL A 170 -20.80 11.45 12.65
CA VAL A 170 -20.42 12.85 12.37
C VAL A 170 -18.93 13.09 12.61
N GLN A 171 -18.37 12.53 13.67
CA GLN A 171 -16.94 12.62 13.96
C GLN A 171 -16.13 11.87 12.90
N LEU A 172 -16.58 10.69 12.48
CA LEU A 172 -15.94 9.90 11.42
C LEU A 172 -15.92 10.66 10.10
N ALA A 173 -17.02 11.32 9.74
CA ALA A 173 -17.08 12.16 8.54
C ALA A 173 -16.11 13.35 8.62
N ALA A 174 -16.05 14.04 9.76
CA ALA A 174 -15.12 15.16 9.96
C ALA A 174 -13.66 14.72 9.89
N VAL A 175 -13.31 13.61 10.55
CA VAL A 175 -11.95 13.04 10.49
C VAL A 175 -11.61 12.57 9.09
N GLY A 176 -12.54 11.93 8.38
CA GLY A 176 -12.35 11.50 7.00
C GLY A 176 -12.07 12.66 6.06
N ILE A 177 -12.85 13.75 6.15
CA ILE A 177 -12.64 14.96 5.34
C ILE A 177 -11.28 15.60 5.67
N ALA A 178 -10.94 15.74 6.96
CA ALA A 178 -9.65 16.29 7.37
C ALA A 178 -8.47 15.43 6.88
N SER A 179 -8.60 14.10 6.94
CA SER A 179 -7.58 13.17 6.44
C SER A 179 -7.39 13.27 4.93
N LEU A 180 -8.48 13.38 4.18
CA LEU A 180 -8.41 13.59 2.73
C LEU A 180 -7.78 14.93 2.37
N ALA A 181 -8.10 15.99 3.12
CA ALA A 181 -7.50 17.32 2.91
C ALA A 181 -6.00 17.35 3.23
N LEU A 182 -5.53 16.54 4.17
CA LEU A 182 -4.10 16.40 4.49
C LEU A 182 -3.35 15.53 3.49
N TRP A 183 -4.06 14.61 2.81
CA TRP A 183 -3.49 13.73 1.78
C TRP A 183 -3.35 14.42 0.42
N ALA A 184 -4.25 15.34 0.07
CA ALA A 184 -4.28 16.06 -1.22
C ALA A 184 -3.22 17.15 -1.34
#